data_d01238fa4101f6c7517b9b2d9aaf0be3
#
_entry.id   d01238fa4101f6c7517b9b2d9aaf0be3
#
_cell.length_a   1.000
_cell.length_b   1.000
_cell.length_c   1.000
_cell.angle_alpha   90.00
_cell.angle_beta   90.00
_cell.angle_gamma   90.00
#
_symmetry.space_group_name_H-M   'P 1'
#
loop_
_entity.id
_entity.type
_entity.pdbx_description
1 polymer ?
#
loop_
_entity_poly.entity_id
_entity_poly.type
_entity_poly.pdbx_seq_one_letter_code
_entity_poly.pdbx_strand_id
1 'polypeptide(L)'
;MPLVAQVAEGDRHWSARAEGASHVDAAIAAYGRAIAANANDLEAHAKLLRAYRFKGAYHAKSADQKKQIYGTAKTAGEKALTAVARALASRNVKADAAEKTIAAAAKSIPHAAEVYLWDAVNWGEWALAYGKLAAARQGAADRIRRGATIAHLADPALEGGSPSRVLGRLHDQTPRIPFITGWASSKEAMRFLNESLKYDSKNKITLVFLAEAMVSSDSSAKSRAIELLRGVINAPNDPRFAVEDAAAVEDAKRLLNEWDA
;
A
#
# COMPACT_ATOMS: atom_id res chain seq x y z
N MET A 1 -28.41 12.66 -2.07
CA MET A 1 -27.70 12.73 -0.77
C MET A 1 -26.56 13.73 -0.85
N PRO A 2 -26.31 14.56 0.18
CA PRO A 2 -25.13 15.47 0.18
C PRO A 2 -23.83 14.66 0.10
N LEU A 3 -22.79 15.24 -0.50
CA LEU A 3 -21.47 14.60 -0.72
C LEU A 3 -20.87 13.99 0.55
N VAL A 4 -20.89 14.76 1.64
CA VAL A 4 -20.41 14.34 2.98
C VAL A 4 -21.13 13.08 3.48
N ALA A 5 -22.41 12.90 3.15
CA ALA A 5 -23.19 11.74 3.57
C ALA A 5 -22.72 10.44 2.86
N GLN A 6 -22.18 10.52 1.64
CA GLN A 6 -21.74 9.36 0.87
C GLN A 6 -20.38 8.84 1.36
N VAL A 7 -19.43 9.73 1.68
CA VAL A 7 -18.16 9.34 2.31
C VAL A 7 -18.43 8.73 3.69
N ALA A 8 -19.27 9.37 4.51
CA ALA A 8 -19.63 8.84 5.83
C ALA A 8 -20.37 7.48 5.77
N GLU A 9 -21.18 7.24 4.73
CA GLU A 9 -21.76 5.91 4.47
C GLU A 9 -20.67 4.87 4.19
N GLY A 10 -19.73 5.22 3.32
CA GLY A 10 -18.58 4.37 3.02
C GLY A 10 -17.76 4.05 4.28
N ASP A 11 -17.53 5.03 5.15
CA ASP A 11 -16.79 4.86 6.40
C ASP A 11 -17.48 3.93 7.38
N ARG A 12 -18.80 3.97 7.48
CA ARG A 12 -19.56 3.01 8.30
C ARG A 12 -19.35 1.57 7.81
N HIS A 13 -19.45 1.36 6.51
CA HIS A 13 -19.20 0.05 5.91
C HIS A 13 -17.74 -0.37 6.07
N TRP A 14 -16.79 0.55 5.86
CA TRP A 14 -15.37 0.27 6.07
C TRP A 14 -15.06 -0.15 7.51
N SER A 15 -15.72 0.44 8.50
CA SER A 15 -15.53 0.06 9.91
C SER A 15 -15.97 -1.37 10.18
N ALA A 16 -16.97 -1.87 9.43
CA ALA A 16 -17.47 -3.25 9.52
C ALA A 16 -16.76 -4.21 8.51
N ARG A 17 -15.63 -3.81 7.89
CA ARG A 17 -14.94 -4.62 6.85
C ARG A 17 -14.52 -6.02 7.29
N ALA A 18 -14.30 -6.21 8.60
CA ALA A 18 -13.95 -7.50 9.17
C ALA A 18 -15.15 -8.48 9.22
N GLU A 19 -16.37 -7.98 9.13
CA GLU A 19 -17.59 -8.79 9.15
C GLU A 19 -17.87 -9.48 7.81
N GLY A 20 -17.26 -9.01 6.72
CA GLY A 20 -17.36 -9.71 5.43
C GLY A 20 -17.20 -8.82 4.19
N ALA A 21 -17.08 -9.51 3.05
CA ALA A 21 -16.85 -8.86 1.76
C ALA A 21 -17.96 -7.88 1.35
N SER A 22 -19.21 -8.11 1.76
CA SER A 22 -20.35 -7.23 1.45
C SER A 22 -20.18 -5.82 2.00
N HIS A 23 -19.58 -5.68 3.17
CA HIS A 23 -19.25 -4.37 3.74
C HIS A 23 -18.19 -3.65 2.93
N VAL A 24 -17.17 -4.35 2.47
CA VAL A 24 -16.13 -3.77 1.59
C VAL A 24 -16.72 -3.34 0.25
N ASP A 25 -17.62 -4.14 -0.32
CA ASP A 25 -18.31 -3.80 -1.57
C ASP A 25 -19.22 -2.58 -1.41
N ALA A 26 -19.94 -2.48 -0.31
CA ALA A 26 -20.77 -1.32 0.01
C ALA A 26 -19.94 -0.04 0.23
N ALA A 27 -18.77 -0.15 0.90
CA ALA A 27 -17.83 0.96 1.05
C ALA A 27 -17.31 1.44 -0.32
N ILE A 28 -16.86 0.53 -1.20
CA ILE A 28 -16.42 0.84 -2.57
C ILE A 28 -17.52 1.55 -3.35
N ALA A 29 -18.76 1.06 -3.28
CA ALA A 29 -19.89 1.68 -3.96
C ALA A 29 -20.19 3.10 -3.44
N ALA A 30 -20.14 3.31 -2.12
CA ALA A 30 -20.39 4.61 -1.50
C ALA A 30 -19.30 5.63 -1.88
N TYR A 31 -18.01 5.28 -1.79
CA TYR A 31 -16.91 6.14 -2.23
C TYR A 31 -16.99 6.42 -3.74
N GLY A 32 -17.37 5.43 -4.54
CA GLY A 32 -17.60 5.61 -5.98
C GLY A 32 -18.68 6.64 -6.28
N ARG A 33 -19.80 6.65 -5.52
CA ARG A 33 -20.85 7.67 -5.65
C ARG A 33 -20.36 9.07 -5.26
N ALA A 34 -19.56 9.17 -4.18
CA ALA A 34 -18.96 10.44 -3.77
C ALA A 34 -18.07 11.03 -4.88
N ILE A 35 -17.23 10.20 -5.50
CA ILE A 35 -16.38 10.60 -6.64
C ILE A 35 -17.21 10.99 -7.87
N ALA A 36 -18.32 10.28 -8.15
CA ALA A 36 -19.22 10.62 -9.25
C ALA A 36 -19.90 11.99 -9.04
N ALA A 37 -20.18 12.35 -7.78
CA ALA A 37 -20.75 13.66 -7.44
C ALA A 37 -19.68 14.76 -7.40
N ASN A 38 -18.44 14.46 -7.01
CA ASN A 38 -17.29 15.36 -7.03
C ASN A 38 -15.99 14.62 -7.39
N ALA A 39 -15.61 14.71 -8.67
CA ALA A 39 -14.40 14.06 -9.18
C ALA A 39 -13.09 14.61 -8.58
N ASN A 40 -13.13 15.66 -7.76
CA ASN A 40 -11.97 16.24 -7.08
C ASN A 40 -11.94 15.90 -5.57
N ASP A 41 -12.82 15.04 -5.09
CA ASP A 41 -12.85 14.60 -3.69
C ASP A 41 -11.70 13.62 -3.42
N LEU A 42 -10.58 14.13 -2.91
CA LEU A 42 -9.38 13.34 -2.64
C LEU A 42 -9.59 12.36 -1.50
N GLU A 43 -10.45 12.67 -0.52
CA GLU A 43 -10.80 11.76 0.57
C GLU A 43 -11.49 10.51 0.02
N ALA A 44 -12.51 10.70 -0.81
CA ALA A 44 -13.23 9.60 -1.44
C ALA A 44 -12.29 8.75 -2.34
N HIS A 45 -11.40 9.39 -3.09
CA HIS A 45 -10.41 8.69 -3.92
C HIS A 45 -9.45 7.85 -3.08
N ALA A 46 -8.86 8.40 -2.02
CA ALA A 46 -7.93 7.67 -1.15
C ALA A 46 -8.61 6.47 -0.49
N LYS A 47 -9.81 6.67 0.05
CA LYS A 47 -10.61 5.61 0.70
C LYS A 47 -11.05 4.52 -0.29
N LEU A 48 -11.40 4.89 -1.52
CA LEU A 48 -11.72 3.93 -2.59
C LEU A 48 -10.52 3.05 -2.93
N LEU A 49 -9.35 3.64 -3.10
CA LEU A 49 -8.11 2.90 -3.40
C LEU A 49 -7.74 1.95 -2.27
N ARG A 50 -7.86 2.39 -1.01
CA ARG A 50 -7.66 1.54 0.17
C ARG A 50 -8.63 0.36 0.18
N ALA A 51 -9.91 0.60 -0.11
CA ALA A 51 -10.92 -0.44 -0.13
C ALA A 51 -10.70 -1.47 -1.26
N TYR A 52 -10.26 -1.05 -2.44
CA TYR A 52 -9.87 -1.99 -3.51
C TYR A 52 -8.68 -2.86 -3.11
N ARG A 53 -7.64 -2.26 -2.51
CA ARG A 53 -6.50 -3.04 -2.00
C ARG A 53 -6.97 -4.10 -1.02
N PHE A 54 -7.79 -3.72 -0.05
CA PHE A 54 -8.30 -4.65 0.95
C PHE A 54 -9.13 -5.77 0.31
N LYS A 55 -10.05 -5.43 -0.61
CA LYS A 55 -10.85 -6.42 -1.34
C LYS A 55 -9.99 -7.42 -2.10
N GLY A 56 -8.98 -6.94 -2.83
CA GLY A 56 -8.09 -7.80 -3.60
C GLY A 56 -7.21 -8.69 -2.73
N ALA A 57 -6.73 -8.17 -1.60
CA ALA A 57 -5.86 -8.91 -0.70
C ALA A 57 -6.59 -10.00 0.10
N TYR A 58 -7.80 -9.71 0.59
CA TYR A 58 -8.45 -10.53 1.62
C TYR A 58 -9.77 -11.18 1.17
N HIS A 59 -10.39 -10.72 0.09
CA HIS A 59 -11.69 -11.24 -0.37
C HIS A 59 -11.69 -11.78 -1.80
N ALA A 60 -10.59 -11.69 -2.54
CA ALA A 60 -10.49 -12.31 -3.85
C ALA A 60 -10.41 -13.85 -3.71
N LYS A 61 -11.33 -14.54 -4.38
CA LYS A 61 -11.48 -16.02 -4.31
C LYS A 61 -10.62 -16.75 -5.33
N SER A 62 -10.03 -16.05 -6.31
CA SER A 62 -9.17 -16.61 -7.36
C SER A 62 -8.15 -15.62 -7.85
N ALA A 63 -7.10 -16.10 -8.53
CA ALA A 63 -6.10 -15.27 -9.18
C ALA A 63 -6.72 -14.31 -10.23
N ASP A 64 -7.71 -14.78 -10.98
CA ASP A 64 -8.37 -13.95 -11.99
C ASP A 64 -9.23 -12.85 -11.36
N GLN A 65 -9.94 -13.15 -10.27
CA GLN A 65 -10.67 -12.14 -9.52
C GLN A 65 -9.70 -11.10 -8.91
N LYS A 66 -8.56 -11.54 -8.40
CA LYS A 66 -7.50 -10.64 -7.89
C LYS A 66 -6.99 -9.71 -8.99
N LYS A 67 -6.71 -10.24 -10.18
CA LYS A 67 -6.32 -9.43 -11.36
C LYS A 67 -7.39 -8.41 -11.72
N GLN A 68 -8.66 -8.81 -11.78
CA GLN A 68 -9.76 -7.91 -12.12
C GLN A 68 -9.87 -6.76 -11.10
N ILE A 69 -9.82 -7.07 -9.80
CA ILE A 69 -9.90 -6.06 -8.75
C ILE A 69 -8.74 -5.06 -8.88
N TYR A 70 -7.50 -5.54 -9.01
CA TYR A 70 -6.34 -4.65 -9.11
C TYR A 70 -6.24 -3.93 -10.46
N GLY A 71 -6.77 -4.50 -11.54
CA GLY A 71 -6.97 -3.78 -12.80
C GLY A 71 -7.92 -2.61 -12.65
N THR A 72 -9.04 -2.80 -11.94
CA THR A 72 -9.99 -1.73 -11.62
C THR A 72 -9.37 -0.68 -10.69
N ALA A 73 -8.64 -1.12 -9.67
CA ALA A 73 -7.94 -0.23 -8.73
C ALA A 73 -6.91 0.67 -9.44
N LYS A 74 -6.17 0.13 -10.41
CA LYS A 74 -5.22 0.89 -11.24
C LYS A 74 -5.93 2.01 -12.01
N THR A 75 -7.07 1.72 -12.65
CA THR A 75 -7.87 2.73 -13.36
C THR A 75 -8.44 3.78 -12.39
N ALA A 76 -8.85 3.37 -11.19
CA ALA A 76 -9.26 4.30 -10.14
C ALA A 76 -8.10 5.20 -9.68
N GLY A 77 -6.88 4.67 -9.57
CA GLY A 77 -5.66 5.41 -9.25
C GLY A 77 -5.35 6.50 -10.27
N GLU A 78 -5.49 6.22 -11.56
CA GLU A 78 -5.30 7.22 -12.63
C GLU A 78 -6.26 8.42 -12.48
N LYS A 79 -7.52 8.15 -12.11
CA LYS A 79 -8.51 9.21 -11.84
C LYS A 79 -8.16 9.99 -10.56
N ALA A 80 -7.73 9.29 -9.51
CA ALA A 80 -7.31 9.90 -8.25
C ALA A 80 -6.09 10.82 -8.44
N LEU A 81 -5.08 10.37 -9.19
CA LEU A 81 -3.90 11.18 -9.51
C LEU A 81 -4.26 12.39 -10.40
N THR A 82 -5.26 12.27 -11.27
CA THR A 82 -5.80 13.42 -12.03
C THR A 82 -6.41 14.46 -11.09
N ALA A 83 -7.14 14.04 -10.06
CA ALA A 83 -7.70 14.96 -9.06
C ALA A 83 -6.58 15.63 -8.23
N VAL A 84 -5.55 14.87 -7.82
CA VAL A 84 -4.37 15.44 -7.14
C VAL A 84 -3.65 16.45 -8.05
N ALA A 85 -3.48 16.15 -9.34
CA ALA A 85 -2.84 17.06 -10.29
C ALA A 85 -3.56 18.41 -10.39
N ARG A 86 -4.90 18.43 -10.36
CA ARG A 86 -5.70 19.67 -10.31
C ARG A 86 -5.47 20.43 -9.01
N ALA A 87 -5.42 19.73 -7.88
CA ALA A 87 -5.14 20.35 -6.59
C ALA A 87 -3.69 20.91 -6.49
N LEU A 88 -2.71 20.26 -7.12
CA LEU A 88 -1.35 20.76 -7.24
C LEU A 88 -1.28 21.99 -8.15
N ALA A 89 -1.99 21.98 -9.29
CA ALA A 89 -2.02 23.09 -10.22
C ALA A 89 -2.56 24.38 -9.57
N SER A 90 -3.54 24.29 -8.66
CA SER A 90 -4.02 25.44 -7.89
C SER A 90 -2.96 26.04 -6.95
N ARG A 91 -1.82 25.37 -6.77
CA ARG A 91 -0.64 25.82 -6.02
C ARG A 91 0.57 26.08 -6.94
N ASN A 92 0.35 26.18 -8.25
CA ASN A 92 1.39 26.35 -9.25
C ASN A 92 2.44 25.21 -9.27
N VAL A 93 2.07 24.00 -8.86
CA VAL A 93 2.92 22.83 -8.90
C VAL A 93 2.45 21.88 -10.02
N LYS A 94 3.37 21.52 -10.91
CA LYS A 94 3.10 20.54 -11.99
C LYS A 94 3.10 19.12 -11.44
N ALA A 95 2.25 18.25 -12.00
CA ALA A 95 2.15 16.85 -11.61
C ALA A 95 3.43 16.01 -11.92
N ASP A 96 4.25 16.46 -12.85
CA ASP A 96 5.53 15.86 -13.22
C ASP A 96 6.75 16.51 -12.54
N ALA A 97 6.54 17.48 -11.63
CA ALA A 97 7.60 18.11 -10.86
C ALA A 97 8.37 17.07 -10.02
N ALA A 98 9.55 17.47 -9.51
CA ALA A 98 10.33 16.63 -8.62
C ALA A 98 9.53 16.20 -7.39
N GLU A 99 9.75 14.99 -6.91
CA GLU A 99 9.03 14.37 -5.79
C GLU A 99 9.01 15.26 -4.53
N LYS A 100 10.15 15.90 -4.22
CA LYS A 100 10.25 16.84 -3.09
C LYS A 100 9.32 18.05 -3.24
N THR A 101 9.19 18.58 -4.47
CA THR A 101 8.31 19.72 -4.76
C THR A 101 6.85 19.34 -4.61
N ILE A 102 6.47 18.15 -5.15
CA ILE A 102 5.11 17.63 -5.02
C ILE A 102 4.79 17.34 -3.55
N ALA A 103 5.70 16.68 -2.83
CA ALA A 103 5.51 16.35 -1.42
C ALA A 103 5.33 17.60 -0.55
N ALA A 104 6.12 18.65 -0.80
CA ALA A 104 5.98 19.91 -0.09
C ALA A 104 4.58 20.53 -0.27
N ALA A 105 4.02 20.49 -1.49
CA ALA A 105 2.67 20.95 -1.76
C ALA A 105 1.61 20.00 -1.16
N ALA A 106 1.82 18.69 -1.27
CA ALA A 106 0.91 17.66 -0.77
C ALA A 106 0.69 17.73 0.75
N LYS A 107 1.67 18.20 1.53
CA LYS A 107 1.50 18.44 2.99
C LYS A 107 0.32 19.37 3.32
N SER A 108 -0.02 20.29 2.43
CA SER A 108 -1.10 21.27 2.64
C SER A 108 -2.37 20.92 1.83
N ILE A 109 -2.37 19.82 1.09
CA ILE A 109 -3.54 19.32 0.36
C ILE A 109 -4.08 18.10 1.11
N PRO A 110 -5.24 18.22 1.78
CA PRO A 110 -5.82 17.08 2.49
C PRO A 110 -5.92 15.84 1.60
N HIS A 111 -5.57 14.69 2.14
CA HIS A 111 -5.64 13.38 1.49
C HIS A 111 -4.75 13.16 0.24
N ALA A 112 -3.93 14.15 -0.18
CA ALA A 112 -3.06 13.97 -1.34
C ALA A 112 -1.98 12.91 -1.09
N ALA A 113 -1.35 12.90 0.09
CA ALA A 113 -0.35 11.88 0.46
C ALA A 113 -0.97 10.48 0.50
N GLU A 114 -2.21 10.34 0.99
CA GLU A 114 -2.96 9.09 1.02
C GLU A 114 -3.25 8.57 -0.39
N VAL A 115 -3.63 9.45 -1.33
CA VAL A 115 -3.84 9.06 -2.73
C VAL A 115 -2.54 8.51 -3.33
N TYR A 116 -1.40 9.18 -3.16
CA TYR A 116 -0.11 8.69 -3.62
C TYR A 116 0.27 7.34 -3.00
N LEU A 117 0.03 7.18 -1.70
CA LEU A 117 0.30 5.92 -1.00
C LEU A 117 -0.56 4.78 -1.57
N TRP A 118 -1.88 4.95 -1.60
CA TRP A 118 -2.77 3.86 -1.99
C TRP A 118 -2.73 3.55 -3.48
N ASP A 119 -2.41 4.53 -4.34
CA ASP A 119 -2.09 4.25 -5.74
C ASP A 119 -0.83 3.38 -5.85
N ALA A 120 0.25 3.74 -5.16
CA ALA A 120 1.50 2.96 -5.15
C ALA A 120 1.28 1.53 -4.63
N VAL A 121 0.49 1.35 -3.57
CA VAL A 121 0.14 0.03 -3.02
C VAL A 121 -0.63 -0.80 -4.05
N ASN A 122 -1.65 -0.23 -4.70
CA ASN A 122 -2.43 -0.95 -5.73
C ASN A 122 -1.59 -1.30 -6.96
N TRP A 123 -0.62 -0.46 -7.35
CA TRP A 123 0.35 -0.80 -8.39
C TRP A 123 1.24 -1.98 -7.99
N GLY A 124 1.66 -2.06 -6.72
CA GLY A 124 2.40 -3.20 -6.19
C GLY A 124 1.59 -4.49 -6.23
N GLU A 125 0.37 -4.45 -5.77
CA GLU A 125 -0.56 -5.58 -5.79
C GLU A 125 -0.91 -6.02 -7.23
N TRP A 126 -1.10 -5.04 -8.13
CA TRP A 126 -1.29 -5.30 -9.55
C TRP A 126 -0.05 -6.01 -10.16
N ALA A 127 1.14 -5.52 -9.84
CA ALA A 127 2.39 -6.12 -10.33
C ALA A 127 2.56 -7.57 -9.88
N LEU A 128 2.21 -7.88 -8.63
CA LEU A 128 2.22 -9.24 -8.10
C LEU A 128 1.17 -10.13 -8.79
N ALA A 129 -0.04 -9.62 -9.03
CA ALA A 129 -1.12 -10.38 -9.65
C ALA A 129 -0.87 -10.67 -11.15
N TYR A 130 -0.29 -9.74 -11.89
CA TYR A 130 -0.04 -9.86 -13.33
C TYR A 130 1.33 -10.40 -13.68
N GLY A 131 2.25 -10.41 -12.72
CA GLY A 131 3.59 -10.98 -12.83
C GLY A 131 4.65 -10.00 -13.35
N LYS A 132 5.92 -10.41 -13.16
CA LYS A 132 7.11 -9.57 -13.36
C LYS A 132 7.21 -8.95 -14.75
N LEU A 133 6.86 -9.70 -15.82
CA LEU A 133 6.97 -9.21 -17.20
C LEU A 133 5.96 -8.08 -17.47
N ALA A 134 4.70 -8.26 -17.03
CA ALA A 134 3.67 -7.23 -17.15
C ALA A 134 4.06 -5.98 -16.34
N ALA A 135 4.55 -6.17 -15.12
CA ALA A 135 5.03 -5.12 -14.24
C ALA A 135 6.16 -4.29 -14.89
N ALA A 136 7.15 -4.96 -15.47
CA ALA A 136 8.27 -4.31 -16.14
C ALA A 136 7.82 -3.50 -17.37
N ARG A 137 6.94 -4.06 -18.21
CA ARG A 137 6.40 -3.38 -19.40
C ARG A 137 5.60 -2.10 -19.06
N GLN A 138 5.00 -2.05 -17.87
CA GLN A 138 4.20 -0.92 -17.42
C GLN A 138 5.00 0.07 -16.54
N GLY A 139 6.30 -0.19 -16.28
CA GLY A 139 7.12 0.66 -15.42
C GLY A 139 6.63 0.70 -13.96
N ALA A 140 6.05 -0.41 -13.49
CA ALA A 140 5.39 -0.48 -12.17
C ALA A 140 6.34 -0.10 -11.03
N ALA A 141 7.60 -0.56 -11.05
CA ALA A 141 8.57 -0.29 -10.01
C ALA A 141 8.84 1.21 -9.81
N ASP A 142 9.01 1.97 -10.90
CA ASP A 142 9.22 3.42 -10.82
C ASP A 142 7.97 4.18 -10.39
N ARG A 143 6.78 3.72 -10.82
CA ARG A 143 5.50 4.31 -10.37
C ARG A 143 5.30 4.12 -8.87
N ILE A 144 5.51 2.90 -8.37
CA ILE A 144 5.43 2.58 -6.94
C ILE A 144 6.43 3.42 -6.16
N ARG A 145 7.69 3.45 -6.61
CA ARG A 145 8.76 4.22 -5.97
C ARG A 145 8.39 5.70 -5.89
N ARG A 146 7.98 6.31 -7.00
CA ARG A 146 7.60 7.72 -7.06
C ARG A 146 6.45 8.04 -6.10
N GLY A 147 5.34 7.29 -6.16
CA GLY A 147 4.16 7.51 -5.31
C GLY A 147 4.49 7.35 -3.83
N ALA A 148 5.16 6.24 -3.46
CA ALA A 148 5.55 5.98 -2.09
C ALA A 148 6.58 7.01 -1.56
N THR A 149 7.51 7.49 -2.41
CA THR A 149 8.46 8.55 -2.03
C THR A 149 7.74 9.88 -1.78
N ILE A 150 6.79 10.27 -2.63
CA ILE A 150 6.01 11.49 -2.41
C ILE A 150 5.21 11.37 -1.11
N ALA A 151 4.53 10.24 -0.87
CA ALA A 151 3.79 10.02 0.37
C ALA A 151 4.70 10.06 1.60
N HIS A 152 5.88 9.41 1.53
CA HIS A 152 6.88 9.39 2.60
C HIS A 152 7.42 10.80 2.93
N LEU A 153 7.74 11.59 1.91
CA LEU A 153 8.23 12.95 2.11
C LEU A 153 7.14 13.91 2.60
N ALA A 154 5.88 13.66 2.24
CA ALA A 154 4.75 14.47 2.68
C ALA A 154 4.33 14.14 4.12
N ASP A 155 4.14 12.85 4.42
CA ASP A 155 3.77 12.35 5.75
C ASP A 155 4.39 10.96 5.99
N PRO A 156 5.56 10.87 6.63
CA PRO A 156 6.20 9.59 6.91
C PRO A 156 5.45 8.75 7.95
N ALA A 157 4.59 9.35 8.77
CA ALA A 157 3.79 8.66 9.79
C ALA A 157 2.47 8.08 9.25
N LEU A 158 2.11 8.45 8.00
CA LEU A 158 0.86 8.07 7.36
C LEU A 158 0.58 6.56 7.51
N GLU A 159 -0.64 6.23 7.98
CA GLU A 159 -1.07 4.83 8.16
C GLU A 159 -0.02 3.97 8.91
N GLY A 160 0.52 4.51 10.00
CA GLY A 160 1.51 3.81 10.83
C GLY A 160 2.84 3.54 10.10
N GLY A 161 3.35 4.48 9.33
CA GLY A 161 4.61 4.36 8.59
C GLY A 161 4.49 3.58 7.28
N SER A 162 3.28 3.47 6.73
CA SER A 162 3.00 2.71 5.51
C SER A 162 3.84 3.14 4.30
N PRO A 163 4.13 4.45 4.06
CA PRO A 163 5.00 4.84 2.95
C PRO A 163 6.39 4.21 3.02
N SER A 164 7.00 4.18 4.21
CA SER A 164 8.29 3.51 4.44
C SER A 164 8.16 2.00 4.25
N ARG A 165 7.09 1.36 4.72
CA ARG A 165 6.83 -0.07 4.49
C ARG A 165 6.77 -0.41 3.00
N VAL A 166 6.07 0.41 2.21
CA VAL A 166 5.97 0.22 0.75
C VAL A 166 7.34 0.36 0.07
N LEU A 167 8.11 1.39 0.43
CA LEU A 167 9.48 1.57 -0.10
C LEU A 167 10.39 0.39 0.29
N GLY A 168 10.33 -0.04 1.54
CA GLY A 168 11.12 -1.17 2.01
C GLY A 168 10.78 -2.45 1.26
N ARG A 169 9.49 -2.77 1.12
CA ARG A 169 9.04 -3.94 0.35
C ARG A 169 9.42 -3.84 -1.12
N LEU A 170 9.32 -2.66 -1.72
CA LEU A 170 9.72 -2.43 -3.11
C LEU A 170 11.22 -2.68 -3.31
N HIS A 171 12.08 -2.16 -2.44
CA HIS A 171 13.53 -2.37 -2.52
C HIS A 171 13.91 -3.84 -2.34
N ASP A 172 13.21 -4.60 -1.50
CA ASP A 172 13.42 -6.02 -1.28
C ASP A 172 12.98 -6.86 -2.49
N GLN A 173 11.79 -6.59 -3.03
CA GLN A 173 11.17 -7.42 -4.08
C GLN A 173 11.60 -7.09 -5.50
N THR A 174 12.24 -5.93 -5.72
CA THR A 174 12.65 -5.50 -7.05
C THR A 174 14.03 -6.06 -7.39
N PRO A 175 14.17 -6.87 -8.45
CA PRO A 175 15.48 -7.32 -8.91
C PRO A 175 16.38 -6.12 -9.28
N ARG A 176 17.62 -6.13 -8.82
CA ARG A 176 18.59 -5.09 -9.18
C ARG A 176 19.10 -5.33 -10.59
N ILE A 177 18.61 -4.56 -11.56
CA ILE A 177 19.05 -4.60 -12.96
C ILE A 177 19.75 -3.27 -13.26
N PRO A 178 21.06 -3.28 -13.65
CA PRO A 178 21.77 -2.06 -13.99
C PRO A 178 20.98 -1.22 -15.02
N PHE A 179 20.99 0.10 -14.85
CA PHE A 179 20.32 1.10 -15.70
C PHE A 179 18.76 1.05 -15.70
N ILE A 180 18.13 0.00 -15.15
CA ILE A 180 16.67 -0.13 -15.09
C ILE A 180 16.20 0.00 -13.65
N THR A 181 16.60 -0.92 -12.79
CA THR A 181 16.23 -0.95 -11.36
C THR A 181 17.47 -0.97 -10.45
N GLY A 182 18.57 -0.38 -10.93
CA GLY A 182 19.84 -0.30 -10.20
C GLY A 182 19.76 0.39 -8.84
N TRP A 183 18.67 1.12 -8.58
CA TRP A 183 18.36 1.75 -7.31
C TRP A 183 17.86 0.75 -6.24
N ALA A 184 17.39 -0.45 -6.62
CA ALA A 184 16.94 -1.47 -5.67
C ALA A 184 18.12 -1.93 -4.79
N SER A 185 17.91 -2.03 -3.47
CA SER A 185 18.98 -2.27 -2.51
C SER A 185 18.42 -2.91 -1.23
N SER A 186 18.98 -4.05 -0.84
CA SER A 186 18.66 -4.72 0.43
C SER A 186 18.94 -3.81 1.64
N LYS A 187 19.98 -2.97 1.57
CA LYS A 187 20.29 -1.98 2.61
C LYS A 187 19.15 -0.97 2.76
N GLU A 188 18.62 -0.45 1.66
CA GLU A 188 17.49 0.48 1.69
C GLU A 188 16.20 -0.23 2.12
N ALA A 189 15.98 -1.48 1.70
CA ALA A 189 14.86 -2.28 2.19
C ALA A 189 14.85 -2.34 3.72
N MET A 190 15.97 -2.74 4.31
CA MET A 190 16.12 -2.81 5.77
C MET A 190 15.94 -1.44 6.44
N ARG A 191 16.51 -0.38 5.86
CA ARG A 191 16.39 0.98 6.40
C ARG A 191 14.92 1.43 6.45
N PHE A 192 14.19 1.30 5.34
CA PHE A 192 12.80 1.74 5.27
C PHE A 192 11.86 0.89 6.13
N LEU A 193 12.06 -0.44 6.21
CA LEU A 193 11.25 -1.28 7.08
C LEU A 193 11.46 -0.94 8.56
N ASN A 194 12.71 -0.73 8.98
CA ASN A 194 12.99 -0.27 10.34
C ASN A 194 12.45 1.14 10.60
N GLU A 195 12.43 2.02 9.60
CA GLU A 195 11.81 3.34 9.72
C GLU A 195 10.30 3.25 9.89
N SER A 196 9.62 2.38 9.14
CA SER A 196 8.19 2.11 9.33
C SER A 196 7.86 1.68 10.76
N LEU A 197 8.68 0.80 11.36
CA LEU A 197 8.48 0.32 12.73
C LEU A 197 8.67 1.41 13.81
N LYS A 198 9.23 2.57 13.49
CA LYS A 198 9.27 3.70 14.43
C LYS A 198 7.88 4.30 14.67
N TYR A 199 6.98 4.21 13.68
CA TYR A 199 5.62 4.74 13.75
C TYR A 199 4.61 3.71 14.27
N ASP A 200 4.84 2.42 13.97
CA ASP A 200 4.05 1.30 14.49
C ASP A 200 4.95 0.07 14.67
N SER A 201 5.54 -0.04 15.85
CA SER A 201 6.52 -1.10 16.18
C SER A 201 5.89 -2.50 16.24
N LYS A 202 4.57 -2.59 16.32
CA LYS A 202 3.82 -3.85 16.41
C LYS A 202 3.16 -4.24 15.09
N ASN A 203 3.35 -3.48 14.03
CA ASN A 203 2.74 -3.76 12.72
C ASN A 203 3.21 -5.09 12.17
N LYS A 204 2.34 -6.10 12.20
CA LYS A 204 2.67 -7.48 11.82
C LYS A 204 3.12 -7.59 10.37
N ILE A 205 2.48 -6.85 9.45
CA ILE A 205 2.88 -6.84 8.02
C ILE A 205 4.32 -6.33 7.86
N THR A 206 4.67 -5.23 8.55
CA THR A 206 6.04 -4.70 8.50
C THR A 206 7.05 -5.67 9.08
N LEU A 207 6.72 -6.35 10.18
CA LEU A 207 7.58 -7.35 10.81
C LEU A 207 7.81 -8.56 9.90
N VAL A 208 6.78 -9.05 9.21
CA VAL A 208 6.91 -10.13 8.21
C VAL A 208 7.80 -9.70 7.06
N PHE A 209 7.59 -8.52 6.47
CA PHE A 209 8.45 -7.99 5.39
C PHE A 209 9.90 -7.81 5.85
N LEU A 210 10.11 -7.38 7.10
CA LEU A 210 11.44 -7.25 7.67
C LEU A 210 12.14 -8.61 7.78
N ALA A 211 11.43 -9.65 8.24
CA ALA A 211 11.98 -11.00 8.31
C ALA A 211 12.42 -11.53 6.94
N GLU A 212 11.57 -11.36 5.92
CA GLU A 212 11.92 -11.73 4.54
C GLU A 212 13.15 -10.96 4.03
N ALA A 213 13.17 -9.63 4.22
CA ALA A 213 14.29 -8.79 3.79
C ALA A 213 15.60 -9.12 4.52
N MET A 214 15.55 -9.52 5.79
CA MET A 214 16.72 -9.99 6.54
C MET A 214 17.34 -11.21 5.86
N VAL A 215 16.54 -12.22 5.55
CA VAL A 215 17.02 -13.47 4.93
C VAL A 215 17.47 -13.24 3.48
N SER A 216 16.75 -12.39 2.73
CA SER A 216 17.13 -12.02 1.37
C SER A 216 18.46 -11.25 1.30
N SER A 217 18.76 -10.45 2.34
CA SER A 217 19.99 -9.66 2.43
C SER A 217 21.17 -10.49 2.93
N ASP A 218 20.97 -11.36 3.89
CA ASP A 218 21.98 -12.17 4.55
C ASP A 218 21.37 -13.47 5.09
N SER A 219 21.71 -14.59 4.48
CA SER A 219 21.22 -15.90 4.92
C SER A 219 21.61 -16.25 6.36
N SER A 220 22.68 -15.67 6.90
CA SER A 220 23.07 -15.86 8.31
C SER A 220 22.08 -15.24 9.30
N ALA A 221 21.24 -14.29 8.84
CA ALA A 221 20.19 -13.68 9.63
C ALA A 221 18.95 -14.57 9.83
N LYS A 222 18.90 -15.76 9.20
CA LYS A 222 17.74 -16.67 9.20
C LYS A 222 17.22 -16.95 10.61
N SER A 223 18.09 -17.26 11.57
CA SER A 223 17.68 -17.54 12.97
C SER A 223 16.96 -16.36 13.61
N ARG A 224 17.45 -15.14 13.42
CA ARG A 224 16.81 -13.92 13.93
C ARG A 224 15.48 -13.62 13.24
N ALA A 225 15.40 -13.87 11.93
CA ALA A 225 14.16 -13.73 11.18
C ALA A 225 13.08 -14.72 11.65
N ILE A 226 13.47 -15.97 11.96
CA ILE A 226 12.59 -17.00 12.55
C ILE A 226 12.05 -16.53 13.90
N GLU A 227 12.90 -15.99 14.78
CA GLU A 227 12.48 -15.44 16.08
C GLU A 227 11.46 -14.30 15.89
N LEU A 228 11.72 -13.42 14.94
CA LEU A 228 10.81 -12.31 14.60
C LEU A 228 9.44 -12.83 14.16
N LEU A 229 9.39 -13.81 13.25
CA LEU A 229 8.14 -14.43 12.79
C LEU A 229 7.38 -15.16 13.90
N ARG A 230 8.07 -15.86 14.79
CA ARG A 230 7.46 -16.46 16.00
C ARG A 230 6.85 -15.38 16.89
N GLY A 231 7.51 -14.24 17.03
CA GLY A 231 6.97 -13.08 17.74
C GLY A 231 5.67 -12.55 17.10
N VAL A 232 5.61 -12.46 15.76
CA VAL A 232 4.40 -12.07 15.01
C VAL A 232 3.23 -13.04 15.29
N ILE A 233 3.50 -14.36 15.30
CA ILE A 233 2.47 -15.39 15.52
C ILE A 233 1.93 -15.32 16.95
N ASN A 234 2.80 -15.13 17.93
CA ASN A 234 2.45 -15.15 19.37
C ASN A 234 1.82 -13.84 19.87
N ALA A 235 2.04 -12.72 19.15
CA ALA A 235 1.46 -11.44 19.53
C ALA A 235 -0.07 -11.41 19.27
N PRO A 236 -0.86 -10.77 20.15
CA PRO A 236 -2.29 -10.58 19.91
C PRO A 236 -2.53 -9.74 18.64
N ASN A 237 -3.65 -9.98 17.97
CA ASN A 237 -4.07 -9.15 16.85
C ASN A 237 -4.64 -7.82 17.37
N ASP A 238 -4.37 -6.74 16.65
CA ASP A 238 -5.04 -5.45 16.87
C ASP A 238 -6.48 -5.54 16.34
N PRO A 239 -7.51 -5.30 17.16
CA PRO A 239 -8.90 -5.35 16.70
C PRO A 239 -9.20 -4.43 15.50
N ARG A 240 -8.46 -3.32 15.35
CA ARG A 240 -8.60 -2.40 14.22
C ARG A 240 -8.10 -3.00 12.90
N PHE A 241 -7.19 -3.97 12.98
CA PHE A 241 -6.51 -4.63 11.85
C PHE A 241 -6.67 -6.15 11.90
N ALA A 242 -7.77 -6.65 12.47
CA ALA A 242 -7.98 -8.07 12.72
C ALA A 242 -7.78 -8.95 11.49
N VAL A 243 -8.25 -8.51 10.31
CA VAL A 243 -8.11 -9.25 9.05
C VAL A 243 -6.67 -9.20 8.54
N GLU A 244 -6.07 -8.01 8.56
CA GLU A 244 -4.70 -7.75 8.12
C GLU A 244 -3.70 -8.52 8.98
N ASP A 245 -3.89 -8.50 10.30
CA ASP A 245 -3.04 -9.20 11.25
C ASP A 245 -3.17 -10.72 11.14
N ALA A 246 -4.39 -11.23 10.96
CA ALA A 246 -4.61 -12.66 10.72
C ALA A 246 -3.89 -13.13 9.45
N ALA A 247 -3.95 -12.36 8.37
CA ALA A 247 -3.24 -12.68 7.13
C ALA A 247 -1.71 -12.63 7.33
N ALA A 248 -1.19 -11.64 8.07
CA ALA A 248 0.24 -11.56 8.37
C ALA A 248 0.73 -12.75 9.24
N VAL A 249 -0.11 -13.26 10.14
CA VAL A 249 0.18 -14.47 10.91
C VAL A 249 0.26 -15.70 9.99
N GLU A 250 -0.64 -15.83 9.01
CA GLU A 250 -0.59 -16.94 8.05
C GLU A 250 0.65 -16.84 7.13
N ASP A 251 1.02 -15.62 6.70
CA ASP A 251 2.27 -15.40 5.96
C ASP A 251 3.50 -15.77 6.80
N ALA A 252 3.53 -15.42 8.09
CA ALA A 252 4.61 -15.79 9.00
C ALA A 252 4.73 -17.32 9.16
N LYS A 253 3.60 -18.04 9.30
CA LYS A 253 3.59 -19.51 9.38
C LYS A 253 4.10 -20.15 8.09
N ARG A 254 3.66 -19.63 6.93
CA ARG A 254 4.10 -20.12 5.61
C ARG A 254 5.62 -19.96 5.47
N LEU A 255 6.17 -18.81 5.81
CA LEU A 255 7.62 -18.54 5.76
C LEU A 255 8.41 -19.45 6.70
N LEU A 256 7.93 -19.69 7.92
CA LEU A 256 8.58 -20.64 8.84
C LEU A 256 8.62 -22.04 8.23
N ASN A 257 7.51 -22.52 7.67
CA ASN A 257 7.46 -23.84 7.02
C ASN A 257 8.41 -23.92 5.81
N GLU A 258 8.52 -22.85 5.00
CA GLU A 258 9.44 -22.78 3.86
C GLU A 258 10.92 -22.75 4.29
N TRP A 259 11.20 -22.18 5.45
CA TRP A 259 12.57 -22.03 5.95
C TRP A 259 13.04 -23.23 6.79
N ASP A 260 12.13 -24.00 7.37
CA ASP A 260 12.46 -25.23 8.12
C ASP A 260 12.56 -26.47 7.20
N ALA A 261 12.17 -26.35 5.93
CA ALA A 261 12.34 -27.39 4.90
C ALA A 261 13.71 -27.31 4.20
#